data_117efc5d99fc23bcefaeeb84b7f909f0
#
_entry.id   117efc5d99fc23bcefaeeb84b7f909f0
#
_cell.length_a   1.000
_cell.length_b   1.000
_cell.length_c   1.000
_cell.angle_alpha   90.00
_cell.angle_beta   90.00
_cell.angle_gamma   90.00
#
_symmetry.space_group_name_H-M   'P 1'
#
loop_
_entity.id
_entity.type
_entity.pdbx_description
1 polymer ?
#
loop_
_entity_poly.entity_id
_entity_poly.type
_entity_poly.pdbx_seq_one_letter_code
_entity_poly.pdbx_strand_id
1 'polypeptide(L)'
;MTEIWTLAALWLGLALVATLLSIWLRIATALSEIVVGTIAQLVIGAIIGAAMLGTDQTWVKFLSGTGAILLTFLAGAELDPAVFRERWKEAGAIGVISFLVPFLGCAVAARYLLGWDPMASWLAGVAMSTTSVAVVYAVMLEFGFNATDYGKVVLAACFVTDLGTVLMLGLI
;
A
#
# COMPACT_ATOMS: atom_id res chain seq x y z
N MET A 1 29.92 -11.62 -2.57
CA MET A 1 29.21 -11.48 -3.87
C MET A 1 28.16 -12.59 -4.08
N THR A 2 28.44 -13.83 -3.71
CA THR A 2 27.48 -14.95 -3.81
C THR A 2 26.17 -14.70 -3.05
N GLU A 3 26.22 -14.13 -1.86
CA GLU A 3 25.03 -13.84 -1.03
C GLU A 3 24.05 -12.85 -1.69
N ILE A 4 24.57 -11.81 -2.37
CA ILE A 4 23.70 -10.84 -3.07
C ILE A 4 22.93 -11.50 -4.20
N TRP A 5 23.62 -12.35 -4.98
CA TRP A 5 22.99 -13.08 -6.10
C TRP A 5 21.95 -14.09 -5.63
N THR A 6 22.23 -14.76 -4.50
CA THR A 6 21.30 -15.72 -3.90
C THR A 6 20.04 -15.01 -3.41
N LEU A 7 20.19 -13.86 -2.73
CA LEU A 7 19.06 -13.05 -2.29
C LEU A 7 18.26 -12.47 -3.46
N ALA A 8 18.94 -11.98 -4.49
CA ALA A 8 18.28 -11.49 -5.69
C ALA A 8 17.49 -12.60 -6.39
N ALA A 9 18.06 -13.80 -6.51
CA ALA A 9 17.37 -14.95 -7.08
C ALA A 9 16.16 -15.38 -6.25
N LEU A 10 16.25 -15.32 -4.93
CA LEU A 10 15.16 -15.63 -4.01
C LEU A 10 13.99 -14.61 -4.20
N TRP A 11 14.27 -13.32 -4.20
CA TRP A 11 13.24 -12.30 -4.38
C TRP A 11 12.60 -12.36 -5.78
N LEU A 12 13.41 -12.59 -6.84
CA LEU A 12 12.89 -12.80 -8.19
C LEU A 12 12.04 -14.07 -8.29
N GLY A 13 12.46 -15.14 -7.60
CA GLY A 13 11.70 -16.38 -7.53
C GLY A 13 10.35 -16.19 -6.82
N LEU A 14 10.31 -15.44 -5.71
CA LEU A 14 9.08 -15.09 -5.02
C LEU A 14 8.16 -14.23 -5.88
N ALA A 15 8.70 -13.24 -6.58
CA ALA A 15 7.94 -12.42 -7.52
C ALA A 15 7.36 -13.27 -8.67
N LEU A 16 8.14 -14.21 -9.23
CA LEU A 16 7.65 -15.14 -10.25
C LEU A 16 6.50 -16.01 -9.72
N VAL A 17 6.65 -16.57 -8.52
CA VAL A 17 5.57 -17.35 -7.87
C VAL A 17 4.33 -16.50 -7.67
N ALA A 18 4.48 -15.26 -7.19
CA ALA A 18 3.36 -14.33 -7.01
C ALA A 18 2.65 -14.04 -8.34
N THR A 19 3.41 -13.79 -9.41
CA THR A 19 2.86 -13.56 -10.76
C THR A 19 2.11 -14.78 -11.28
N LEU A 20 2.66 -15.99 -11.13
CA LEU A 20 1.97 -17.22 -11.54
C LEU A 20 0.69 -17.45 -10.75
N LEU A 21 0.70 -17.18 -9.44
CA LEU A 21 -0.48 -17.25 -8.59
C LEU A 21 -1.53 -16.21 -9.00
N SER A 22 -1.12 -14.98 -9.34
CA SER A 22 -2.03 -13.93 -9.79
C SER A 22 -2.77 -14.35 -11.07
N ILE A 23 -2.06 -14.89 -12.03
CA ILE A 23 -2.64 -15.39 -13.29
C ILE A 23 -3.62 -16.53 -13.03
N TRP A 24 -3.24 -17.47 -12.15
CA TRP A 24 -4.08 -18.63 -11.84
C TRP A 24 -5.32 -18.26 -11.05
N LEU A 25 -5.19 -17.37 -10.05
CA LEU A 25 -6.29 -16.91 -9.20
C LEU A 25 -7.09 -15.77 -9.82
N ARG A 26 -6.60 -15.17 -10.90
CA ARG A 26 -7.18 -13.97 -11.56
C ARG A 26 -7.33 -12.79 -10.61
N ILE A 27 -6.32 -12.54 -9.80
CA ILE A 27 -6.24 -11.39 -8.89
C ILE A 27 -5.07 -10.49 -9.31
N ALA A 28 -5.07 -9.25 -8.82
CA ALA A 28 -4.01 -8.29 -9.14
C ALA A 28 -2.62 -8.79 -8.72
N THR A 29 -1.64 -8.65 -9.62
CA THR A 29 -0.26 -9.10 -9.40
C THR A 29 0.36 -8.40 -8.18
N ALA A 30 0.17 -7.09 -8.04
CA ALA A 30 0.64 -6.33 -6.88
C ALA A 30 0.11 -6.89 -5.54
N LEU A 31 -1.17 -7.31 -5.50
CA LEU A 31 -1.76 -7.92 -4.32
C LEU A 31 -1.12 -9.29 -4.03
N SER A 32 -0.93 -10.12 -5.07
CA SER A 32 -0.27 -11.42 -4.94
C SER A 32 1.16 -11.29 -4.42
N GLU A 33 1.92 -10.31 -4.90
CA GLU A 33 3.29 -10.03 -4.46
C GLU A 33 3.35 -9.64 -2.98
N ILE A 34 2.44 -8.79 -2.51
CA ILE A 34 2.33 -8.42 -1.09
C ILE A 34 2.04 -9.67 -0.24
N VAL A 35 1.06 -10.48 -0.64
CA VAL A 35 0.68 -11.69 0.12
C VAL A 35 1.81 -12.71 0.14
N VAL A 36 2.40 -13.02 -1.02
CA VAL A 36 3.52 -13.98 -1.12
C VAL A 36 4.74 -13.47 -0.33
N GLY A 37 5.08 -12.19 -0.45
CA GLY A 37 6.16 -11.57 0.31
C GLY A 37 5.93 -11.63 1.82
N THR A 38 4.71 -11.35 2.27
CA THR A 38 4.33 -11.43 3.69
C THR A 38 4.40 -12.86 4.21
N ILE A 39 3.86 -13.84 3.47
CA ILE A 39 3.93 -15.26 3.84
C ILE A 39 5.39 -15.73 3.87
N ALA A 40 6.19 -15.37 2.86
CA ALA A 40 7.61 -15.70 2.85
C ALA A 40 8.34 -15.12 4.06
N GLN A 41 8.03 -13.87 4.43
CA GLN A 41 8.61 -13.21 5.60
C GLN A 41 8.23 -13.90 6.91
N LEU A 42 6.96 -14.30 7.06
CA LEU A 42 6.49 -15.02 8.24
C LEU A 42 7.08 -16.44 8.31
N VAL A 43 7.04 -17.20 7.21
CA VAL A 43 7.48 -18.59 7.20
C VAL A 43 8.99 -18.69 7.26
N ILE A 44 9.73 -18.00 6.40
CA ILE A 44 11.20 -18.03 6.38
C ILE A 44 11.75 -17.36 7.62
N GLY A 45 11.16 -16.23 8.03
CA GLY A 45 11.56 -15.53 9.24
C GLY A 45 11.40 -16.37 10.52
N ALA A 46 10.31 -17.15 10.62
CA ALA A 46 10.05 -18.01 11.77
C ALA A 46 10.89 -19.29 11.78
N ILE A 47 11.16 -19.90 10.62
CA ILE A 47 11.81 -21.21 10.51
C ILE A 47 13.34 -21.08 10.40
N ILE A 48 13.82 -20.13 9.59
CA ILE A 48 15.24 -20.03 9.21
C ILE A 48 15.89 -18.78 9.83
N GLY A 49 15.08 -17.79 10.14
CA GLY A 49 15.50 -16.48 10.66
C GLY A 49 15.32 -15.35 9.66
N ALA A 50 14.89 -14.19 10.15
CA ALA A 50 14.59 -13.01 9.32
C ALA A 50 15.80 -12.51 8.51
N ALA A 51 17.02 -12.79 8.96
CA ALA A 51 18.25 -12.40 8.26
C ALA A 51 18.40 -13.05 6.87
N MET A 52 17.78 -14.23 6.64
CA MET A 52 17.88 -14.94 5.36
C MET A 52 17.16 -14.23 4.21
N LEU A 53 16.18 -13.39 4.51
CA LEU A 53 15.48 -12.59 3.49
C LEU A 53 16.25 -11.32 3.12
N GLY A 54 17.29 -10.98 3.86
CA GLY A 54 18.13 -9.81 3.58
C GLY A 54 17.38 -8.48 3.54
N THR A 55 16.24 -8.37 4.23
CA THR A 55 15.40 -7.15 4.23
C THR A 55 16.15 -5.94 4.79
N ASP A 56 17.17 -6.18 5.61
CA ASP A 56 18.04 -5.14 6.17
C ASP A 56 19.18 -4.71 5.24
N GLN A 57 19.40 -5.43 4.16
CA GLN A 57 20.43 -5.11 3.18
C GLN A 57 20.16 -3.75 2.51
N THR A 58 21.19 -2.92 2.42
CA THR A 58 21.09 -1.54 1.89
C THR A 58 20.54 -1.51 0.46
N TRP A 59 20.94 -2.45 -0.39
CA TRP A 59 20.48 -2.52 -1.77
C TRP A 59 19.00 -2.92 -1.88
N VAL A 60 18.48 -3.80 -1.00
CA VAL A 60 17.06 -4.18 -0.94
C VAL A 60 16.23 -2.97 -0.52
N LYS A 61 16.64 -2.27 0.53
CA LYS A 61 16.00 -1.03 0.99
C LYS A 61 16.02 0.06 -0.09
N PHE A 62 17.14 0.21 -0.80
CA PHE A 62 17.26 1.15 -1.90
C PHE A 62 16.28 0.83 -3.04
N LEU A 63 16.24 -0.42 -3.50
CA LEU A 63 15.34 -0.83 -4.58
C LEU A 63 13.86 -0.68 -4.19
N SER A 64 13.48 -1.13 -2.99
CA SER A 64 12.10 -1.02 -2.52
C SER A 64 11.67 0.45 -2.35
N GLY A 65 12.52 1.29 -1.78
CA GLY A 65 12.28 2.72 -1.65
C GLY A 65 12.17 3.42 -3.01
N THR A 66 13.07 3.09 -3.94
CA THR A 66 13.03 3.65 -5.31
C THR A 66 11.75 3.24 -6.03
N GLY A 67 11.33 1.96 -5.93
CA GLY A 67 10.09 1.47 -6.52
C GLY A 67 8.87 2.20 -5.96
N ALA A 68 8.79 2.37 -4.64
CA ALA A 68 7.70 3.10 -4.00
C ALA A 68 7.63 4.57 -4.47
N ILE A 69 8.78 5.26 -4.54
CA ILE A 69 8.84 6.65 -5.03
C ILE A 69 8.39 6.74 -6.48
N LEU A 70 8.87 5.85 -7.35
CA LEU A 70 8.51 5.84 -8.76
C LEU A 70 7.02 5.59 -8.97
N LEU A 71 6.44 4.60 -8.29
CA LEU A 71 5.00 4.31 -8.40
C LEU A 71 4.14 5.47 -7.88
N THR A 72 4.53 6.08 -6.76
CA THR A 72 3.81 7.25 -6.23
C THR A 72 3.94 8.45 -7.16
N PHE A 73 5.12 8.68 -7.76
CA PHE A 73 5.32 9.74 -8.74
C PHE A 73 4.47 9.53 -9.99
N LEU A 74 4.44 8.32 -10.54
CA LEU A 74 3.62 7.98 -11.71
C LEU A 74 2.14 8.13 -11.41
N ALA A 75 1.68 7.66 -10.25
CA ALA A 75 0.30 7.85 -9.79
C ALA A 75 -0.06 9.34 -9.69
N GLY A 76 0.84 10.17 -9.17
CA GLY A 76 0.66 11.62 -9.11
C GLY A 76 0.63 12.28 -10.49
N ALA A 77 1.46 11.82 -11.41
CA ALA A 77 1.49 12.31 -12.79
C ALA A 77 0.23 11.96 -13.60
N GLU A 78 -0.45 10.86 -13.24
CA GLU A 78 -1.72 10.42 -13.85
C GLU A 78 -2.93 11.21 -13.34
N LEU A 79 -2.78 12.00 -12.26
CA LEU A 79 -3.86 12.86 -11.77
C LEU A 79 -4.24 13.89 -12.83
N ASP A 80 -5.47 13.81 -13.28
CA ASP A 80 -6.05 14.77 -14.21
C ASP A 80 -6.74 15.91 -13.44
N PRO A 81 -6.18 17.14 -13.46
CA PRO A 81 -6.77 18.27 -12.74
C PRO A 81 -8.19 18.61 -13.23
N ALA A 82 -8.51 18.31 -14.49
CA ALA A 82 -9.84 18.56 -15.03
C ALA A 82 -10.87 17.63 -14.41
N VAL A 83 -10.57 16.33 -14.36
CA VAL A 83 -11.44 15.32 -13.71
C VAL A 83 -11.60 15.60 -12.23
N PHE A 84 -10.51 15.97 -11.53
CA PHE A 84 -10.58 16.37 -10.13
C PHE A 84 -11.50 17.58 -9.92
N ARG A 85 -11.42 18.58 -10.78
CA ARG A 85 -12.22 19.79 -10.69
C ARG A 85 -13.70 19.55 -10.98
N GLU A 86 -14.00 18.66 -11.93
CA GLU A 86 -15.36 18.31 -12.32
C GLU A 86 -16.04 17.39 -11.30
N ARG A 87 -15.28 16.42 -10.75
CA ARG A 87 -15.79 15.37 -9.85
C ARG A 87 -15.28 15.47 -8.42
N TRP A 88 -14.93 16.68 -7.97
CA TRP A 88 -14.35 16.89 -6.64
C TRP A 88 -15.24 16.42 -5.49
N LYS A 89 -16.59 16.48 -5.68
CA LYS A 89 -17.56 16.01 -4.68
C LYS A 89 -17.50 14.50 -4.53
N GLU A 90 -17.41 13.79 -5.64
CA GLU A 90 -17.32 12.33 -5.66
C GLU A 90 -15.98 11.87 -5.05
N ALA A 91 -14.88 12.41 -5.54
CA ALA A 91 -13.54 12.11 -5.01
C ALA A 91 -13.41 12.48 -3.53
N GLY A 92 -13.93 13.65 -3.13
CA GLY A 92 -13.94 14.10 -1.75
C GLY A 92 -14.79 13.20 -0.85
N ALA A 93 -16.01 12.86 -1.25
CA ALA A 93 -16.89 11.99 -0.49
C ALA A 93 -16.27 10.59 -0.31
N ILE A 94 -15.75 9.99 -1.39
CA ILE A 94 -15.09 8.68 -1.34
C ILE A 94 -13.86 8.75 -0.43
N GLY A 95 -12.98 9.74 -0.63
CA GLY A 95 -11.75 9.88 0.15
C GLY A 95 -12.01 10.11 1.64
N VAL A 96 -12.95 11.00 1.99
CA VAL A 96 -13.32 11.27 3.38
C VAL A 96 -13.92 10.03 4.05
N ILE A 97 -14.84 9.33 3.40
CA ILE A 97 -15.44 8.10 3.95
C ILE A 97 -14.38 7.00 4.07
N SER A 98 -13.55 6.81 3.05
CA SER A 98 -12.46 5.82 3.04
C SER A 98 -11.40 6.09 4.11
N PHE A 99 -11.23 7.34 4.52
CA PHE A 99 -10.37 7.71 5.65
C PHE A 99 -11.09 7.55 7.00
N LEU A 100 -12.25 8.18 7.17
CA LEU A 100 -12.91 8.28 8.47
C LEU A 100 -13.41 6.94 8.99
N VAL A 101 -13.96 6.08 8.14
CA VAL A 101 -14.53 4.80 8.58
C VAL A 101 -13.46 3.87 9.16
N PRO A 102 -12.35 3.56 8.48
CA PRO A 102 -11.30 2.75 9.08
C PRO A 102 -10.59 3.48 10.23
N PHE A 103 -10.38 4.80 10.15
CA PHE A 103 -9.80 5.59 11.24
C PHE A 103 -10.57 5.42 12.54
N LEU A 104 -11.86 5.71 12.53
CA LEU A 104 -12.70 5.59 13.72
C LEU A 104 -12.87 4.13 14.15
N GLY A 105 -13.07 3.22 13.19
CA GLY A 105 -13.20 1.79 13.47
C GLY A 105 -11.97 1.22 14.17
N CYS A 106 -10.77 1.50 13.67
CA CYS A 106 -9.53 1.02 14.27
C CYS A 106 -9.22 1.71 15.61
N ALA A 107 -9.46 3.02 15.72
CA ALA A 107 -9.28 3.74 16.99
C ALA A 107 -10.20 3.20 18.08
N VAL A 108 -11.48 2.97 17.77
CA VAL A 108 -12.45 2.38 18.68
C VAL A 108 -12.08 0.96 19.07
N ALA A 109 -11.70 0.12 18.08
CA ALA A 109 -11.25 -1.24 18.33
C ALA A 109 -9.99 -1.26 19.21
N ALA A 110 -8.99 -0.44 18.93
CA ALA A 110 -7.79 -0.34 19.76
C ALA A 110 -8.12 0.09 21.19
N ARG A 111 -9.01 1.05 21.36
CA ARG A 111 -9.40 1.57 22.67
C ARG A 111 -10.19 0.58 23.51
N TYR A 112 -11.25 0.00 22.91
CA TYR A 112 -12.24 -0.77 23.67
C TYR A 112 -12.02 -2.28 23.61
N LEU A 113 -11.44 -2.84 22.53
CA LEU A 113 -11.16 -4.27 22.43
C LEU A 113 -9.75 -4.62 22.89
N LEU A 114 -8.74 -3.78 22.57
CA LEU A 114 -7.36 -4.05 22.93
C LEU A 114 -6.93 -3.34 24.23
N GLY A 115 -7.74 -2.40 24.73
CA GLY A 115 -7.45 -1.68 25.99
C GLY A 115 -6.27 -0.70 25.89
N TRP A 116 -5.92 -0.24 24.69
CA TRP A 116 -4.81 0.69 24.48
C TRP A 116 -5.13 2.06 25.08
N ASP A 117 -4.09 2.82 25.41
CA ASP A 117 -4.27 4.20 25.85
C ASP A 117 -4.86 5.07 24.72
N PRO A 118 -5.48 6.22 25.04
CA PRO A 118 -6.13 7.05 24.04
C PRO A 118 -5.22 7.49 22.90
N MET A 119 -3.96 7.87 23.20
CA MET A 119 -3.01 8.35 22.21
C MET A 119 -2.60 7.23 21.24
N ALA A 120 -2.26 6.05 21.76
CA ALA A 120 -1.94 4.87 20.94
C ALA A 120 -3.15 4.44 20.10
N SER A 121 -4.37 4.58 20.62
CA SER A 121 -5.60 4.25 19.88
C SER A 121 -5.83 5.21 18.71
N TRP A 122 -5.61 6.50 18.88
CA TRP A 122 -5.67 7.47 17.79
C TRP A 122 -4.61 7.21 16.73
N LEU A 123 -3.36 6.96 17.14
CA LEU A 123 -2.27 6.60 16.23
C LEU A 123 -2.56 5.32 15.45
N ALA A 124 -3.12 4.29 16.10
CA ALA A 124 -3.56 3.08 15.41
C ALA A 124 -4.64 3.37 14.35
N GLY A 125 -5.61 4.22 14.68
CA GLY A 125 -6.62 4.68 13.74
C GLY A 125 -6.01 5.32 12.50
N VAL A 126 -5.08 6.26 12.68
CA VAL A 126 -4.39 6.94 11.57
C VAL A 126 -3.57 5.94 10.75
N ALA A 127 -2.77 5.10 11.41
CA ALA A 127 -1.90 4.14 10.73
C ALA A 127 -2.67 3.13 9.85
N MET A 128 -3.89 2.75 10.27
CA MET A 128 -4.71 1.75 9.57
C MET A 128 -5.72 2.39 8.60
N SER A 129 -5.80 3.71 8.52
CA SER A 129 -6.72 4.42 7.60
C SER A 129 -6.08 4.87 6.30
N THR A 130 -4.75 4.76 6.20
CA THR A 130 -4.03 5.18 4.99
C THR A 130 -4.26 4.23 3.83
N THR A 131 -4.32 4.77 2.62
CA THR A 131 -4.39 4.01 1.38
C THR A 131 -3.08 4.12 0.64
N SER A 132 -2.49 2.99 0.21
CA SER A 132 -1.28 3.04 -0.61
C SER A 132 -1.62 3.43 -2.05
N VAL A 133 -1.38 4.68 -2.42
CA VAL A 133 -1.55 5.17 -3.80
C VAL A 133 -0.75 4.33 -4.79
N ALA A 134 0.47 3.91 -4.43
CA ALA A 134 1.32 3.09 -5.29
C ALA A 134 0.67 1.73 -5.62
N VAL A 135 0.08 1.06 -4.62
CA VAL A 135 -0.61 -0.23 -4.83
C VAL A 135 -1.87 -0.04 -5.66
N VAL A 136 -2.69 0.97 -5.34
CA VAL A 136 -3.91 1.27 -6.10
C VAL A 136 -3.57 1.56 -7.56
N TYR A 137 -2.54 2.36 -7.80
CA TYR A 137 -2.09 2.69 -9.16
C TYR A 137 -1.59 1.46 -9.93
N ALA A 138 -0.79 0.60 -9.29
CA ALA A 138 -0.32 -0.64 -9.91
C ALA A 138 -1.48 -1.55 -10.32
N VAL A 139 -2.49 -1.72 -9.45
CA VAL A 139 -3.70 -2.48 -9.77
C VAL A 139 -4.48 -1.84 -10.91
N MET A 140 -4.61 -0.51 -10.93
CA MET A 140 -5.30 0.20 -12.01
C MET A 140 -4.61 0.06 -13.35
N LEU A 141 -3.27 0.12 -13.39
CA LEU A 141 -2.49 -0.12 -14.60
C LEU A 141 -2.74 -1.53 -15.15
N GLU A 142 -2.71 -2.54 -14.28
CA GLU A 142 -2.89 -3.94 -14.66
C GLU A 142 -4.27 -4.20 -15.30
N PHE A 143 -5.32 -3.55 -14.79
CA PHE A 143 -6.69 -3.70 -15.31
C PHE A 143 -7.10 -2.60 -16.30
N GLY A 144 -6.21 -1.68 -16.66
CA GLY A 144 -6.49 -0.59 -17.59
C GLY A 144 -7.47 0.46 -17.08
N PHE A 145 -7.69 0.55 -15.76
CA PHE A 145 -8.60 1.52 -15.16
C PHE A 145 -8.00 2.92 -15.06
N ASN A 146 -6.68 3.05 -15.11
CA ASN A 146 -5.99 4.35 -15.04
C ASN A 146 -6.44 5.32 -16.15
N ALA A 147 -6.82 4.83 -17.33
CA ALA A 147 -7.31 5.63 -18.44
C ALA A 147 -8.80 6.01 -18.32
N THR A 148 -9.53 5.46 -17.33
CA THR A 148 -10.96 5.69 -17.16
C THR A 148 -11.25 6.82 -16.17
N ASP A 149 -12.37 7.52 -16.32
CA ASP A 149 -12.82 8.53 -15.35
C ASP A 149 -12.99 7.94 -13.95
N TYR A 150 -13.47 6.70 -13.87
CA TYR A 150 -13.58 5.99 -12.60
C TYR A 150 -12.22 5.84 -11.90
N GLY A 151 -11.21 5.36 -12.61
CA GLY A 151 -9.86 5.21 -12.06
C GLY A 151 -9.25 6.54 -11.62
N LYS A 152 -9.44 7.60 -12.42
CA LYS A 152 -8.98 8.95 -12.07
C LYS A 152 -9.65 9.49 -10.80
N VAL A 153 -10.95 9.24 -10.61
CA VAL A 153 -11.68 9.62 -9.39
C VAL A 153 -11.18 8.83 -8.18
N VAL A 154 -10.90 7.53 -8.33
CA VAL A 154 -10.37 6.71 -7.25
C VAL A 154 -8.96 7.15 -6.85
N LEU A 155 -8.08 7.46 -7.82
CA LEU A 155 -6.75 8.03 -7.52
C LEU A 155 -6.87 9.37 -6.80
N ALA A 156 -7.76 10.24 -7.24
CA ALA A 156 -8.03 11.51 -6.57
C ALA A 156 -8.53 11.30 -5.12
N ALA A 157 -9.37 10.30 -4.88
CA ALA A 157 -9.84 9.95 -3.53
C ALA A 157 -8.68 9.45 -2.64
N CYS A 158 -7.71 8.71 -3.18
CA CYS A 158 -6.51 8.29 -2.43
C CYS A 158 -5.73 9.50 -1.92
N PHE A 159 -5.55 10.54 -2.74
CA PHE A 159 -4.88 11.77 -2.30
C PHE A 159 -5.66 12.50 -1.20
N VAL A 160 -7.00 12.48 -1.23
CA VAL A 160 -7.82 13.02 -0.14
C VAL A 160 -7.60 12.23 1.15
N THR A 161 -7.50 10.90 1.05
CA THR A 161 -7.19 10.02 2.20
C THR A 161 -5.82 10.33 2.78
N ASP A 162 -4.79 10.49 1.94
CA ASP A 162 -3.43 10.83 2.37
C ASP A 162 -3.39 12.21 3.05
N LEU A 163 -4.11 13.19 2.51
CA LEU A 163 -4.25 14.50 3.14
C LEU A 163 -4.90 14.38 4.52
N GLY A 164 -5.95 13.58 4.65
CA GLY A 164 -6.61 13.29 5.93
C GLY A 164 -5.63 12.71 6.96
N THR A 165 -4.80 11.75 6.53
CA THR A 165 -3.76 11.14 7.36
C THR A 165 -2.74 12.16 7.86
N VAL A 166 -2.20 12.99 6.95
CA VAL A 166 -1.21 14.01 7.31
C VAL A 166 -1.79 15.05 8.27
N LEU A 167 -3.02 15.49 8.02
CA LEU A 167 -3.71 16.44 8.91
C LEU A 167 -3.94 15.84 10.30
N MET A 168 -4.38 14.59 10.39
CA MET A 168 -4.60 13.93 11.68
C MET A 168 -3.30 13.69 12.44
N LEU A 169 -2.22 13.29 11.75
CA LEU A 169 -0.89 13.17 12.37
C LEU A 169 -0.35 14.49 12.89
N GLY A 170 -0.71 15.60 12.25
CA GLY A 170 -0.33 16.94 12.72
C GLY A 170 -1.15 17.46 13.91
N LEU A 171 -2.31 16.83 14.20
CA LEU A 171 -3.19 17.18 15.33
C LEU A 171 -2.97 16.32 16.57
N ILE A 172 -2.40 15.12 16.41
CA ILE A 172 -2.08 14.17 17.48
C ILE A 172 -0.68 14.44 18.02
#